data_1ed73a12ac1844e680e18ab1113e50a4
#
_entry.id   1ed73a12ac1844e680e18ab1113e50a4
#
_cell.length_a   1.000
_cell.length_b   1.000
_cell.length_c   1.000
_cell.angle_alpha   90.00
_cell.angle_beta   90.00
_cell.angle_gamma   90.00
#
_symmetry.space_group_name_H-M   'P 1'
#
loop_
_entity.id
_entity.type
_entity.pdbx_description
1 polymer ?
#
loop_
_entity_poly.entity_id
_entity_poly.type
_entity_poly.pdbx_seq_one_letter_code
_entity_poly.pdbx_strand_id
1 'polypeptide(L)'
;MAKQYYQGETFDNVAPDFLHDAEFNDCTFINCRWNGARITACSFLGCTFDRCAWSDVVFSFCQMSDAWLLHCAFRSIAWGGLQGRSALVQPFGRAEQCEFRYNEFSGMALKQFDFSKCSFGDCVFDDC
;
A
#
# COMPACT_ATOMS: atom_id res chain seq x y z
N MET A 1 16.06 16.69 -9.93
CA MET A 1 16.40 15.28 -9.71
C MET A 1 15.46 14.40 -10.48
N ALA A 2 15.99 13.44 -11.19
CA ALA A 2 15.17 12.56 -12.01
C ALA A 2 14.41 11.57 -11.13
N LYS A 3 13.14 11.37 -11.44
CA LYS A 3 12.33 10.37 -10.80
C LYS A 3 12.82 8.99 -11.22
N GLN A 4 12.85 8.05 -10.28
CA GLN A 4 13.25 6.68 -10.56
C GLN A 4 12.06 5.87 -11.02
N TYR A 5 12.24 5.08 -12.07
CA TYR A 5 11.17 4.27 -12.65
C TYR A 5 11.56 2.79 -12.60
N TYR A 6 10.64 1.98 -12.12
CA TYR A 6 10.82 0.53 -12.06
C TYR A 6 9.63 -0.12 -12.75
N GLN A 7 9.92 -1.02 -13.69
CA GLN A 7 8.89 -1.68 -14.48
C GLN A 7 9.05 -3.19 -14.39
N GLY A 8 8.01 -3.86 -13.88
CA GLY A 8 7.98 -5.32 -13.84
C GLY A 8 9.06 -5.97 -13.00
N GLU A 9 9.61 -5.27 -12.03
CA GLU A 9 10.69 -5.77 -11.21
C GLU A 9 10.18 -6.46 -9.95
N THR A 10 10.98 -7.40 -9.44
CA THR A 10 10.68 -8.10 -8.19
C THR A 10 11.69 -7.72 -7.13
N PHE A 11 11.17 -7.28 -5.99
CA PHE A 11 11.98 -6.91 -4.83
C PHE A 11 11.74 -7.92 -3.72
N ASP A 12 12.78 -8.64 -3.32
CA ASP A 12 12.69 -9.70 -2.30
C ASP A 12 13.49 -9.30 -1.07
N ASN A 13 12.85 -9.31 0.09
CA ASN A 13 13.48 -8.99 1.38
C ASN A 13 14.06 -7.57 1.44
N VAL A 14 13.45 -6.62 0.74
CA VAL A 14 13.89 -5.22 0.77
C VAL A 14 13.23 -4.52 1.94
N ALA A 15 14.00 -3.81 2.75
CA ALA A 15 13.50 -3.09 3.91
C ALA A 15 14.02 -1.65 3.93
N PRO A 16 13.51 -0.79 3.05
CA PRO A 16 13.97 0.60 3.01
C PRO A 16 13.42 1.39 4.18
N ASP A 17 14.20 2.34 4.68
CA ASP A 17 13.74 3.31 5.66
C ASP A 17 13.05 4.50 5.00
N PHE A 18 13.38 4.75 3.75
CA PHE A 18 12.93 5.94 3.04
C PHE A 18 12.88 5.68 1.53
N LEU A 19 11.74 6.02 0.93
CA LEU A 19 11.57 6.00 -0.52
C LEU A 19 11.09 7.38 -0.97
N HIS A 20 11.69 7.90 -2.03
CA HIS A 20 11.38 9.24 -2.51
C HIS A 20 11.46 9.31 -4.04
N ASP A 21 10.45 9.92 -4.65
CA ASP A 21 10.40 10.15 -6.10
C ASP A 21 10.61 8.87 -6.92
N ALA A 22 9.88 7.82 -6.59
CA ALA A 22 9.96 6.57 -7.32
C ALA A 22 8.60 6.18 -7.88
N GLU A 23 8.59 5.61 -9.06
CA GLU A 23 7.39 5.06 -9.67
C GLU A 23 7.60 3.57 -9.93
N PHE A 24 6.70 2.77 -9.37
CA PHE A 24 6.75 1.31 -9.50
C PHE A 24 5.56 0.87 -10.33
N ASN A 25 5.82 0.34 -11.51
CA ASN A 25 4.78 -0.16 -12.41
C ASN A 25 4.87 -1.68 -12.51
N ASP A 26 3.79 -2.37 -12.18
CA ASP A 26 3.71 -3.83 -12.27
C ASP A 26 4.85 -4.53 -11.54
N CYS A 27 5.29 -3.95 -10.43
CA CYS A 27 6.36 -4.52 -9.62
C CYS A 27 5.80 -5.44 -8.55
N THR A 28 6.63 -6.38 -8.09
CA THR A 28 6.25 -7.32 -7.05
C THR A 28 7.20 -7.19 -5.87
N PHE A 29 6.62 -7.04 -4.68
CA PHE A 29 7.38 -6.96 -3.44
C PHE A 29 7.07 -8.21 -2.63
N ILE A 30 8.09 -9.03 -2.36
CA ILE A 30 7.94 -10.30 -1.66
C ILE A 30 8.74 -10.29 -0.37
N ASN A 31 8.11 -10.71 0.72
CA ASN A 31 8.76 -10.82 2.03
C ASN A 31 9.42 -9.51 2.48
N CYS A 32 8.86 -8.39 2.11
CA CYS A 32 9.40 -7.09 2.49
C CYS A 32 8.85 -6.67 3.84
N ARG A 33 9.73 -6.26 4.73
CA ARG A 33 9.35 -5.78 6.06
C ARG A 33 9.70 -4.30 6.17
N TRP A 34 8.68 -3.47 6.13
CA TRP A 34 8.85 -2.03 6.23
C TRP A 34 8.44 -1.61 7.63
N ASN A 35 9.38 -1.07 8.39
CA ASN A 35 9.14 -0.64 9.75
C ASN A 35 9.57 0.81 9.90
N GLY A 36 8.61 1.68 10.14
CA GLY A 36 8.87 3.10 10.26
C GLY A 36 9.29 3.77 8.94
N ALA A 37 9.00 3.14 7.81
CA ALA A 37 9.42 3.67 6.51
C ALA A 37 8.64 4.91 6.14
N ARG A 38 9.33 5.89 5.56
CA ARG A 38 8.71 7.10 5.03
C ARG A 38 8.74 7.06 3.52
N ILE A 39 7.57 7.13 2.93
CA ILE A 39 7.41 7.01 1.49
C ILE A 39 6.81 8.31 0.98
N THR A 40 7.58 9.05 0.18
CA THR A 40 7.19 10.38 -0.27
C THR A 40 7.25 10.47 -1.79
N ALA A 41 6.20 11.01 -2.38
CA ALA A 41 6.11 11.25 -3.82
C ALA A 41 6.37 9.99 -4.64
N CYS A 42 5.87 8.86 -4.19
CA CYS A 42 6.00 7.59 -4.88
C CYS A 42 4.66 7.14 -5.47
N SER A 43 4.72 6.38 -6.54
CA SER A 43 3.54 5.81 -7.17
C SER A 43 3.70 4.30 -7.26
N PHE A 44 2.64 3.58 -6.90
CA PHE A 44 2.60 2.13 -6.99
C PHE A 44 1.42 1.77 -7.89
N LEU A 45 1.69 1.41 -9.12
CA LEU A 45 0.65 1.14 -10.11
C LEU A 45 0.70 -0.32 -10.51
N GLY A 46 -0.37 -1.05 -10.24
CA GLY A 46 -0.47 -2.46 -10.57
C GLY A 46 0.53 -3.34 -9.82
N CYS A 47 0.94 -2.92 -8.63
CA CYS A 47 1.95 -3.65 -7.87
C CYS A 47 1.33 -4.75 -7.01
N THR A 48 2.13 -5.79 -6.75
CA THR A 48 1.73 -6.87 -5.87
C THR A 48 2.63 -6.89 -4.65
N PHE A 49 1.99 -6.96 -3.48
CA PHE A 49 2.71 -7.10 -2.21
C PHE A 49 2.34 -8.46 -1.63
N ASP A 50 3.30 -9.37 -1.57
CA ASP A 50 3.07 -10.74 -1.11
C ASP A 50 3.93 -11.03 0.11
N ARG A 51 3.28 -11.47 1.18
CA ARG A 51 3.94 -11.81 2.45
C ARG A 51 4.76 -10.66 3.01
N CYS A 52 4.26 -9.45 2.85
CA CYS A 52 4.91 -8.26 3.38
C CYS A 52 4.35 -7.93 4.76
N ALA A 53 5.17 -7.32 5.59
CA ALA A 53 4.77 -6.85 6.90
C ALA A 53 5.17 -5.39 7.04
N TRP A 54 4.18 -4.52 7.17
CA TRP A 54 4.39 -3.09 7.28
C TRP A 54 3.96 -2.62 8.66
N SER A 55 4.79 -1.82 9.30
CA SER A 55 4.49 -1.23 10.60
C SER A 55 4.91 0.23 10.60
N ASP A 56 4.01 1.11 11.01
CA ASP A 56 4.28 2.55 11.11
C ASP A 56 4.83 3.16 9.81
N VAL A 57 4.28 2.73 8.67
CA VAL A 57 4.66 3.28 7.36
C VAL A 57 3.84 4.54 7.09
N VAL A 58 4.52 5.60 6.70
CA VAL A 58 3.88 6.89 6.43
C VAL A 58 3.99 7.21 4.94
N PHE A 59 2.85 7.49 4.33
CA PHE A 59 2.76 7.89 2.93
C PHE A 59 2.50 9.39 2.84
N SER A 60 3.28 10.08 2.02
CA SER A 60 3.08 11.52 1.74
C SER A 60 3.13 11.75 0.24
N PHE A 61 2.06 12.34 -0.30
CA PHE A 61 1.96 12.64 -1.73
C PHE A 61 2.17 11.39 -2.61
N CYS A 62 1.65 10.26 -2.16
CA CYS A 62 1.80 9.00 -2.86
C CYS A 62 0.52 8.62 -3.57
N GLN A 63 0.64 7.75 -4.57
CA GLN A 63 -0.49 7.19 -5.28
C GLN A 63 -0.38 5.67 -5.31
N MET A 64 -1.51 5.02 -5.24
CA MET A 64 -1.58 3.56 -5.37
C MET A 64 -2.83 3.22 -6.17
N SER A 65 -2.68 2.34 -7.13
CA SER A 65 -3.78 1.91 -7.98
C SER A 65 -3.64 0.43 -8.31
N ASP A 66 -4.74 -0.30 -8.17
CA ASP A 66 -4.81 -1.72 -8.50
C ASP A 66 -3.75 -2.56 -7.78
N ALA A 67 -3.46 -2.23 -6.54
CA ALA A 67 -2.50 -3.00 -5.76
C ALA A 67 -3.12 -4.31 -5.29
N TRP A 68 -2.34 -5.38 -5.38
CA TRP A 68 -2.73 -6.68 -4.85
C TRP A 68 -1.99 -6.91 -3.56
N LEU A 69 -2.76 -7.14 -2.48
CA LEU A 69 -2.21 -7.38 -1.14
C LEU A 69 -2.50 -8.83 -0.77
N LEU A 70 -1.47 -9.66 -0.75
CA LEU A 70 -1.62 -11.10 -0.53
C LEU A 70 -0.82 -11.54 0.69
N HIS A 71 -1.49 -12.14 1.66
CA HIS A 71 -0.85 -12.70 2.87
C HIS A 71 0.02 -11.67 3.60
N CYS A 72 -0.44 -10.44 3.68
CA CYS A 72 0.31 -9.33 4.27
C CYS A 72 -0.23 -8.96 5.65
N ALA A 73 0.62 -8.33 6.46
CA ALA A 73 0.22 -7.76 7.74
C ALA A 73 0.56 -6.28 7.76
N PHE A 74 -0.45 -5.46 8.07
CA PHE A 74 -0.32 -4.01 8.10
C PHE A 74 -0.68 -3.50 9.48
N ARG A 75 0.23 -2.81 10.14
CA ARG A 75 -0.01 -2.26 11.47
C ARG A 75 0.30 -0.76 11.49
N SER A 76 -0.63 0.00 12.05
CA SER A 76 -0.50 1.45 12.22
C SER A 76 -0.20 2.15 10.90
N ILE A 77 -1.02 1.88 9.90
CA ILE A 77 -0.91 2.50 8.57
C ILE A 77 -2.05 3.49 8.38
N ALA A 78 -1.73 4.71 7.98
CA ALA A 78 -2.70 5.70 7.56
C ALA A 78 -2.78 5.69 6.03
N TRP A 79 -3.75 4.98 5.50
CA TRP A 79 -3.92 4.81 4.06
C TRP A 79 -4.41 6.09 3.37
N GLY A 80 -4.96 7.03 4.14
CA GLY A 80 -5.44 8.30 3.58
C GLY A 80 -4.34 9.14 2.92
N GLY A 81 -3.07 8.86 3.22
CA GLY A 81 -1.96 9.51 2.54
C GLY A 81 -1.74 9.05 1.11
N LEU A 82 -2.43 7.99 0.71
CA LEU A 82 -2.43 7.51 -0.67
C LEU A 82 -3.57 8.19 -1.42
N GLN A 83 -3.30 9.34 -1.96
CA GLN A 83 -4.35 10.08 -2.65
C GLN A 83 -4.31 9.80 -4.14
N GLY A 84 -5.37 9.20 -4.65
CA GLY A 84 -5.62 9.20 -6.08
C GLY A 84 -6.16 10.58 -6.48
N ARG A 85 -5.90 10.97 -7.71
CA ARG A 85 -6.41 12.22 -8.25
C ARG A 85 -7.91 12.23 -8.43
N SER A 86 -8.53 11.10 -8.24
CA SER A 86 -9.96 10.93 -8.46
C SER A 86 -10.51 10.00 -7.40
N ALA A 87 -11.66 10.35 -6.84
CA ALA A 87 -12.38 9.48 -5.91
C ALA A 87 -12.80 8.14 -6.55
N LEU A 88 -12.58 8.00 -7.85
CA LEU A 88 -12.90 6.78 -8.58
C LEU A 88 -11.74 5.80 -8.64
N VAL A 89 -10.55 6.21 -8.22
CA VAL A 89 -9.38 5.32 -8.24
C VAL A 89 -9.40 4.46 -6.99
N GLN A 90 -9.41 3.16 -7.19
CA GLN A 90 -9.31 2.21 -6.09
C GLN A 90 -7.84 1.89 -5.84
N PRO A 91 -7.34 2.13 -4.63
CA PRO A 91 -5.94 1.84 -4.34
C PRO A 91 -5.63 0.34 -4.39
N PHE A 92 -6.62 -0.48 -3.99
CA PHE A 92 -6.43 -1.93 -3.97
C PHE A 92 -7.26 -2.58 -5.06
N GLY A 93 -6.63 -3.43 -5.87
CA GLY A 93 -7.35 -4.29 -6.79
C GLY A 93 -7.79 -5.58 -6.11
N ARG A 94 -7.04 -6.05 -5.14
CA ARG A 94 -7.34 -7.28 -4.41
C ARG A 94 -6.62 -7.29 -3.06
N ALA A 95 -7.33 -7.74 -2.03
CA ALA A 95 -6.72 -8.00 -0.72
C ALA A 95 -7.19 -9.36 -0.25
N GLU A 96 -6.26 -10.27 0.03
CA GLU A 96 -6.59 -11.64 0.36
C GLU A 96 -5.71 -12.14 1.51
N GLN A 97 -6.34 -12.67 2.56
CA GLN A 97 -5.65 -13.21 3.73
C GLN A 97 -4.68 -12.22 4.37
N CYS A 98 -5.11 -10.97 4.46
CA CYS A 98 -4.32 -9.91 5.06
C CYS A 98 -4.85 -9.58 6.46
N GLU A 99 -3.97 -9.06 7.29
CA GLU A 99 -4.32 -8.59 8.62
C GLU A 99 -4.07 -7.09 8.70
N PHE A 100 -5.11 -6.34 9.09
CA PHE A 100 -5.03 -4.90 9.26
C PHE A 100 -5.27 -4.57 10.74
N ARG A 101 -4.27 -4.01 11.41
CA ARG A 101 -4.39 -3.60 12.81
C ARG A 101 -4.03 -2.12 12.97
N TYR A 102 -4.87 -1.39 13.68
CA TYR A 102 -4.69 0.04 13.93
C TYR A 102 -4.50 0.81 12.63
N ASN A 103 -5.23 0.41 11.58
CA ASN A 103 -5.16 1.10 10.31
C ASN A 103 -6.26 2.15 10.21
N GLU A 104 -5.97 3.23 9.51
CA GLU A 104 -6.93 4.26 9.23
C GLU A 104 -7.17 4.32 7.72
N PHE A 105 -8.41 4.09 7.33
CA PHE A 105 -8.85 4.18 5.94
C PHE A 105 -9.69 5.44 5.81
N SER A 106 -9.21 6.43 5.08
CA SER A 106 -9.88 7.70 4.96
C SER A 106 -9.95 8.12 3.50
N GLY A 107 -11.14 8.51 3.05
CA GLY A 107 -11.36 9.00 1.70
C GLY A 107 -11.11 7.96 0.60
N MET A 108 -11.27 6.68 0.91
CA MET A 108 -10.98 5.60 -0.04
C MET A 108 -12.27 5.02 -0.61
N ALA A 109 -12.25 4.71 -1.90
CA ALA A 109 -13.39 4.05 -2.54
C ALA A 109 -13.33 2.55 -2.26
N LEU A 110 -13.95 2.13 -1.17
CA LEU A 110 -13.97 0.73 -0.75
C LEU A 110 -15.31 0.04 -1.01
N LYS A 111 -16.24 0.74 -1.61
CA LYS A 111 -17.54 0.17 -1.95
C LYS A 111 -17.36 -0.99 -2.92
N GLN A 112 -17.98 -2.12 -2.61
CA GLN A 112 -17.88 -3.36 -3.40
C GLN A 112 -16.48 -3.96 -3.44
N PHE A 113 -15.59 -3.51 -2.58
CA PHE A 113 -14.27 -4.11 -2.47
C PHE A 113 -14.35 -5.36 -1.60
N ASP A 114 -13.75 -6.45 -2.08
CA ASP A 114 -13.77 -7.73 -1.39
C ASP A 114 -12.47 -7.94 -0.61
N PHE A 115 -12.59 -7.91 0.71
CA PHE A 115 -11.47 -8.22 1.60
C PHE A 115 -11.54 -9.69 2.01
N SER A 116 -11.32 -10.60 1.06
CA SER A 116 -11.48 -12.04 1.29
C SER A 116 -10.52 -12.55 2.36
N LYS A 117 -11.10 -13.12 3.41
CA LYS A 117 -10.34 -13.74 4.51
C LYS A 117 -9.37 -12.75 5.17
N CYS A 118 -9.70 -11.47 5.14
CA CYS A 118 -8.92 -10.45 5.85
C CYS A 118 -9.49 -10.23 7.24
N SER A 119 -8.62 -9.83 8.17
CA SER A 119 -9.04 -9.47 9.51
C SER A 119 -8.71 -8.01 9.80
N PHE A 120 -9.59 -7.37 10.56
CA PHE A 120 -9.46 -5.95 10.92
C PHE A 120 -9.53 -5.83 12.43
N GLY A 121 -8.49 -5.27 13.04
CA GLY A 121 -8.47 -4.99 14.47
C GLY A 121 -8.22 -3.50 14.72
N ASP A 122 -9.12 -2.87 15.46
CA ASP A 122 -8.97 -1.45 15.86
C ASP A 122 -8.71 -0.53 14.67
N CYS A 123 -9.43 -0.75 13.58
CA CYS A 123 -9.32 0.08 12.37
C CYS A 123 -10.41 1.14 12.33
N VAL A 124 -10.13 2.25 11.66
CA VAL A 124 -11.06 3.35 11.47
C VAL A 124 -11.34 3.50 9.99
N PHE A 125 -12.61 3.59 9.64
CA PHE A 125 -13.07 3.83 8.28
C PHE A 125 -13.82 5.17 8.28
N ASP A 126 -13.27 6.15 7.58
CA ASP A 126 -13.84 7.49 7.53
C ASP A 126 -13.99 7.94 6.09
N ASP A 127 -15.17 8.36 5.69
CA ASP A 127 -15.48 8.80 4.32
C ASP A 127 -15.12 7.74 3.26
N CYS A 128 -15.41 6.50 3.53
CA CYS A 128 -15.17 5.40 2.59
C CYS A 128 -16.46 4.97 1.89
#